data_d7fffcf6c9f2d4051edafb1220e55756
#
_entry.id   d7fffcf6c9f2d4051edafb1220e55756
#
_cell.length_a   1.000
_cell.length_b   1.000
_cell.length_c   1.000
_cell.angle_alpha   90.00
_cell.angle_beta   90.00
_cell.angle_gamma   90.00
#
_symmetry.space_group_name_H-M   'P 1'
#
loop_
_entity.id
_entity.type
_entity.pdbx_description
1 polymer ?
#
loop_
_entity_poly.entity_id
_entity_poly.type
_entity_poly.pdbx_seq_one_letter_code
_entity_poly.pdbx_strand_id
1 'polypeptide(L)'
;EVQSALFENNVFLVGQHMLQYAITGQAAAPMPERISAWAVYDVFTVKDGEQIFLAAVSDAQWVTFCDALGFADLKADPRYPDNNARVKLRSQLLPILRERLAGWRAADLAALFEKVGLPFAPIRKPEELYADEHLLATGGLADITLPDGERAGQTARTTLFPLRMDGQRLGVRLQPPQLGQHTQELLSGLGYAPQEVEALRAASAVR
;
A
#
# COMPACT_ATOMS: atom_id res chain seq x y z
N GLU A 1 19.79 22.41 10.66
CA GLU A 1 18.57 22.11 11.43
C GLU A 1 17.42 21.88 10.47
N VAL A 2 16.62 20.83 10.70
CA VAL A 2 15.41 20.53 9.94
C VAL A 2 14.24 20.47 10.92
N GLN A 3 13.18 21.24 10.62
CA GLN A 3 11.96 21.26 11.44
C GLN A 3 10.80 20.74 10.61
N SER A 4 9.91 20.00 11.23
CA SER A 4 8.69 19.47 10.62
C SER A 4 7.59 19.42 11.65
N ALA A 5 6.39 19.83 11.24
CA ALA A 5 5.20 19.80 12.08
C ALA A 5 4.21 18.74 11.55
N LEU A 6 3.73 17.88 12.42
CA LEU A 6 2.79 16.81 12.05
C LEU A 6 1.51 17.36 11.40
N PHE A 7 1.00 18.47 11.92
CA PHE A 7 -0.19 19.12 11.36
C PHE A 7 0.04 19.59 9.91
N GLU A 8 1.15 20.30 9.65
CA GLU A 8 1.47 20.82 8.31
C GLU A 8 1.72 19.69 7.31
N ASN A 9 2.34 18.59 7.74
CA ASN A 9 2.52 17.41 6.90
C ASN A 9 1.16 16.81 6.49
N ASN A 10 0.19 16.72 7.40
CA ASN A 10 -1.15 16.25 7.08
C ASN A 10 -1.90 17.23 6.16
N VAL A 11 -1.74 18.54 6.35
CA VAL A 11 -2.30 19.57 5.44
C VAL A 11 -1.71 19.41 4.04
N PHE A 12 -0.41 19.16 3.92
CA PHE A 12 0.24 18.91 2.63
C PHE A 12 -0.37 17.69 1.90
N LEU A 13 -0.66 16.60 2.63
CA LEU A 13 -1.28 15.40 2.04
C LEU A 13 -2.68 15.68 1.44
N VAL A 14 -3.43 16.62 2.01
CA VAL A 14 -4.76 17.01 1.50
C VAL A 14 -4.73 18.28 0.63
N GLY A 15 -3.55 18.82 0.37
CA GLY A 15 -3.34 20.06 -0.38
C GLY A 15 -3.99 20.05 -1.77
N GLN A 16 -4.02 18.91 -2.45
CA GLN A 16 -4.72 18.74 -3.73
C GLN A 16 -6.23 19.03 -3.60
N HIS A 17 -6.86 18.53 -2.57
CA HIS A 17 -8.30 18.74 -2.32
C HIS A 17 -8.59 20.19 -1.92
N MET A 18 -7.69 20.82 -1.18
CA MET A 18 -7.79 22.25 -0.85
C MET A 18 -7.71 23.11 -2.11
N LEU A 19 -6.78 22.81 -3.01
CA LEU A 19 -6.65 23.51 -4.29
C LEU A 19 -7.87 23.30 -5.20
N GLN A 20 -8.39 22.07 -5.25
CA GLN A 20 -9.63 21.77 -5.97
C GLN A 20 -10.78 22.64 -5.47
N TYR A 21 -10.96 22.73 -4.15
CA TYR A 21 -11.98 23.60 -3.57
C TYR A 21 -11.77 25.09 -3.92
N ALA A 22 -10.55 25.58 -3.83
CA ALA A 22 -10.21 26.95 -4.14
C ALA A 22 -10.52 27.33 -5.61
N ILE A 23 -10.39 26.38 -6.55
CA ILE A 23 -10.64 26.60 -7.98
C ILE A 23 -12.13 26.43 -8.33
N THR A 24 -12.77 25.41 -7.80
CA THR A 24 -14.12 24.99 -8.23
C THR A 24 -15.23 25.48 -7.30
N GLY A 25 -14.91 25.86 -6.06
CA GLY A 25 -15.88 26.12 -4.98
C GLY A 25 -16.59 24.87 -4.47
N GLN A 26 -16.22 23.68 -4.94
CA GLN A 26 -16.85 22.41 -4.55
C GLN A 26 -15.91 21.61 -3.67
N ALA A 27 -16.42 21.18 -2.51
CA ALA A 27 -15.68 20.31 -1.60
C ALA A 27 -15.40 18.93 -2.24
N ALA A 28 -14.25 18.35 -1.93
CA ALA A 28 -13.97 16.97 -2.29
C ALA A 28 -14.96 16.04 -1.56
N ALA A 29 -15.49 15.05 -2.27
CA ALA A 29 -16.35 14.04 -1.65
C ALA A 29 -15.55 13.22 -0.63
N PRO A 30 -16.15 12.91 0.57
CA PRO A 30 -15.49 12.08 1.57
C PRO A 30 -15.31 10.63 1.07
N MET A 31 -14.29 9.94 1.57
CA MET A 31 -14.20 8.50 1.40
C MET A 31 -15.30 7.81 2.24
N PRO A 32 -16.00 6.81 1.74
CA PRO A 32 -15.89 6.09 0.47
C PRO A 32 -16.72 6.67 -0.69
N GLU A 33 -17.34 7.82 -0.53
CA GLU A 33 -18.25 8.42 -1.54
C GLU A 33 -17.51 8.99 -2.77
N ARG A 34 -16.19 8.86 -2.78
CA ARG A 34 -15.36 9.35 -3.87
C ARG A 34 -15.75 8.75 -5.22
N ILE A 35 -16.03 9.61 -6.20
CA ILE A 35 -16.21 9.19 -7.58
C ILE A 35 -14.83 8.83 -8.16
N SER A 36 -14.69 7.63 -8.69
CA SER A 36 -13.47 7.21 -9.36
C SER A 36 -13.27 8.03 -10.64
N ALA A 37 -12.02 8.43 -10.91
CA ALA A 37 -11.66 9.09 -12.16
C ALA A 37 -11.76 8.13 -13.38
N TRP A 38 -11.79 6.82 -13.14
CA TRP A 38 -11.82 5.78 -14.16
C TRP A 38 -12.94 4.78 -13.88
N ALA A 39 -13.57 4.32 -14.95
CA ALA A 39 -14.67 3.38 -14.85
C ALA A 39 -14.19 2.00 -14.42
N VAL A 40 -13.14 1.48 -15.05
CA VAL A 40 -12.49 0.21 -14.70
C VAL A 40 -11.19 0.54 -13.94
N TYR A 41 -11.28 0.55 -12.64
CA TYR A 41 -10.19 0.74 -11.70
C TYR A 41 -10.68 0.21 -10.34
N ASP A 42 -10.66 -1.10 -10.19
CA ASP A 42 -11.30 -1.75 -9.05
C ASP A 42 -10.70 -3.13 -8.75
N VAL A 43 -11.01 -3.64 -7.58
CA VAL A 43 -10.73 -5.02 -7.19
C VAL A 43 -11.91 -5.89 -7.60
N PHE A 44 -11.62 -6.97 -8.31
CA PHE A 44 -12.58 -7.96 -8.73
C PHE A 44 -12.38 -9.26 -7.97
N THR A 45 -13.45 -9.78 -7.40
CA THR A 45 -13.48 -11.14 -6.89
C THR A 45 -13.78 -12.06 -8.06
N VAL A 46 -12.91 -13.02 -8.27
CA VAL A 46 -12.93 -13.95 -9.39
C VAL A 46 -13.16 -15.37 -8.90
N LYS A 47 -12.85 -16.38 -9.72
CA LYS A 47 -13.06 -17.77 -9.37
C LYS A 47 -12.43 -18.13 -8.02
N ASP A 48 -13.10 -19.00 -7.27
CA ASP A 48 -12.66 -19.52 -5.97
C ASP A 48 -12.42 -18.45 -4.88
N GLY A 49 -12.99 -17.24 -5.06
CA GLY A 49 -12.88 -16.13 -4.11
C GLY A 49 -11.55 -15.39 -4.18
N GLU A 50 -10.69 -15.71 -5.14
CA GLU A 50 -9.47 -14.95 -5.39
C GLU A 50 -9.79 -13.50 -5.76
N GLN A 51 -8.88 -12.59 -5.46
CA GLN A 51 -9.04 -11.18 -5.78
C GLN A 51 -7.90 -10.68 -6.65
N ILE A 52 -8.26 -9.85 -7.65
CA ILE A 52 -7.30 -9.19 -8.52
C ILE A 52 -7.76 -7.75 -8.78
N PHE A 53 -6.82 -6.82 -8.71
CA PHE A 53 -7.04 -5.46 -9.17
C PHE A 53 -6.84 -5.39 -10.69
N LEU A 54 -7.79 -4.81 -11.39
CA LEU A 54 -7.74 -4.60 -12.84
C LEU A 54 -8.03 -3.14 -13.16
N ALA A 55 -7.34 -2.60 -14.17
CA ALA A 55 -7.57 -1.24 -14.62
C ALA A 55 -7.59 -1.11 -16.15
N ALA A 56 -8.48 -0.23 -16.63
CA ALA A 56 -8.47 0.33 -17.98
C ALA A 56 -8.74 1.83 -17.86
N VAL A 57 -7.67 2.63 -17.86
CA VAL A 57 -7.71 4.06 -17.50
C VAL A 57 -7.83 4.99 -18.69
N SER A 58 -7.71 4.48 -19.92
CA SER A 58 -7.90 5.22 -21.16
C SER A 58 -8.89 4.51 -22.10
N ASP A 59 -9.38 5.24 -23.11
CA ASP A 59 -10.29 4.65 -24.10
C ASP A 59 -9.59 3.56 -24.94
N ALA A 60 -8.29 3.73 -25.23
CA ALA A 60 -7.50 2.69 -25.89
C ALA A 60 -7.38 1.44 -25.02
N GLN A 61 -7.13 1.58 -23.72
CA GLN A 61 -7.09 0.45 -22.80
C GLN A 61 -8.47 -0.22 -22.63
N TRP A 62 -9.56 0.55 -22.68
CA TRP A 62 -10.91 -0.03 -22.70
C TRP A 62 -11.14 -0.93 -23.91
N VAL A 63 -10.73 -0.49 -25.10
CA VAL A 63 -10.79 -1.29 -26.31
C VAL A 63 -9.98 -2.58 -26.14
N THR A 64 -8.72 -2.46 -25.70
CA THR A 64 -7.84 -3.61 -25.44
C THR A 64 -8.44 -4.56 -24.40
N PHE A 65 -9.03 -4.03 -23.33
CA PHE A 65 -9.70 -4.79 -22.28
C PHE A 65 -10.87 -5.62 -22.83
N CYS A 66 -11.75 -4.97 -23.62
CA CYS A 66 -12.89 -5.67 -24.22
C CYS A 66 -12.44 -6.73 -25.23
N ASP A 67 -11.45 -6.44 -26.05
CA ASP A 67 -10.94 -7.37 -27.05
C ASP A 67 -10.27 -8.58 -26.41
N ALA A 68 -9.45 -8.37 -25.39
CA ALA A 68 -8.75 -9.44 -24.69
C ALA A 68 -9.68 -10.38 -23.94
N LEU A 69 -10.80 -9.86 -23.41
CA LEU A 69 -11.78 -10.63 -22.64
C LEU A 69 -12.98 -11.13 -23.46
N GLY A 70 -13.04 -10.79 -24.75
CA GLY A 70 -14.15 -11.18 -25.64
C GLY A 70 -15.46 -10.41 -25.37
N PHE A 71 -15.38 -9.19 -24.82
CA PHE A 71 -16.55 -8.35 -24.49
C PHE A 71 -16.94 -7.42 -25.65
N ALA A 72 -17.08 -7.97 -26.85
CA ALA A 72 -17.41 -7.21 -28.06
C ALA A 72 -18.69 -6.39 -27.95
N ASP A 73 -19.69 -6.89 -27.22
CA ASP A 73 -20.95 -6.21 -26.94
C ASP A 73 -20.76 -4.96 -26.08
N LEU A 74 -19.92 -5.01 -25.04
CA LEU A 74 -19.60 -3.84 -24.21
C LEU A 74 -18.77 -2.81 -24.97
N LYS A 75 -17.88 -3.27 -25.84
CA LYS A 75 -17.08 -2.40 -26.73
C LYS A 75 -17.95 -1.63 -27.71
N ALA A 76 -18.99 -2.27 -28.24
CA ALA A 76 -19.90 -1.69 -29.23
C ALA A 76 -21.08 -0.93 -28.60
N ASP A 77 -21.27 -0.99 -27.30
CA ASP A 77 -22.38 -0.38 -26.60
C ASP A 77 -22.31 1.14 -26.63
N PRO A 78 -23.28 1.85 -27.25
CA PRO A 78 -23.28 3.30 -27.37
C PRO A 78 -23.36 4.06 -26.02
N ARG A 79 -23.63 3.37 -24.93
CA ARG A 79 -23.61 3.94 -23.57
C ARG A 79 -22.20 4.15 -23.03
N TYR A 80 -21.21 3.48 -23.61
CA TYR A 80 -19.82 3.43 -23.11
C TYR A 80 -18.78 3.99 -24.10
N PRO A 81 -19.04 5.11 -24.79
CA PRO A 81 -18.17 5.61 -25.88
C PRO A 81 -16.81 6.09 -25.39
N ASP A 82 -16.75 6.67 -24.18
CA ASP A 82 -15.55 7.23 -23.58
C ASP A 82 -15.50 6.97 -22.07
N ASN A 83 -14.36 7.28 -21.44
CA ASN A 83 -14.19 7.06 -20.01
C ASN A 83 -15.20 7.87 -19.17
N ASN A 84 -15.54 9.09 -19.56
CA ASN A 84 -16.46 9.92 -18.79
C ASN A 84 -17.87 9.34 -18.76
N ALA A 85 -18.35 8.81 -19.91
CA ALA A 85 -19.62 8.13 -19.99
C ALA A 85 -19.62 6.84 -19.15
N ARG A 86 -18.54 6.05 -19.23
CA ARG A 86 -18.38 4.84 -18.43
C ARG A 86 -18.32 5.14 -16.94
N VAL A 87 -17.66 6.22 -16.50
CA VAL A 87 -17.62 6.64 -15.09
C VAL A 87 -19.01 7.02 -14.59
N LYS A 88 -19.79 7.77 -15.36
CA LYS A 88 -21.19 8.11 -15.01
C LYS A 88 -22.06 6.87 -14.84
N LEU A 89 -21.80 5.83 -15.60
CA LEU A 89 -22.54 4.57 -15.58
C LEU A 89 -21.80 3.44 -14.83
N ARG A 90 -20.80 3.79 -14.04
CA ARG A 90 -19.95 2.82 -13.32
C ARG A 90 -20.76 1.88 -12.43
N SER A 91 -21.81 2.37 -11.79
CA SER A 91 -22.71 1.56 -10.95
C SER A 91 -23.48 0.49 -11.74
N GLN A 92 -23.66 0.67 -13.04
CA GLN A 92 -24.27 -0.31 -13.94
C GLN A 92 -23.21 -1.22 -14.59
N LEU A 93 -22.06 -0.65 -14.97
CA LEU A 93 -21.00 -1.37 -15.67
C LEU A 93 -20.26 -2.37 -14.76
N LEU A 94 -19.91 -1.96 -13.54
CA LEU A 94 -19.13 -2.84 -12.64
C LEU A 94 -19.82 -4.17 -12.29
N PRO A 95 -21.12 -4.22 -12.00
CA PRO A 95 -21.82 -5.50 -11.79
C PRO A 95 -21.70 -6.44 -13.00
N ILE A 96 -21.82 -5.92 -14.22
CA ILE A 96 -21.67 -6.71 -15.44
C ILE A 96 -20.25 -7.28 -15.54
N LEU A 97 -19.24 -6.45 -15.28
CA LEU A 97 -17.85 -6.90 -15.31
C LEU A 97 -17.56 -7.93 -14.21
N ARG A 98 -18.09 -7.75 -12.99
CA ARG A 98 -17.92 -8.70 -11.90
C ARG A 98 -18.52 -10.06 -12.24
N GLU A 99 -19.72 -10.08 -12.81
CA GLU A 99 -20.36 -11.32 -13.26
C GLU A 99 -19.53 -12.04 -14.33
N ARG A 100 -19.06 -11.32 -15.35
CA ARG A 100 -18.27 -11.90 -16.45
C ARG A 100 -16.89 -12.39 -16.03
N LEU A 101 -16.29 -11.73 -15.02
CA LEU A 101 -14.98 -12.10 -14.52
C LEU A 101 -15.02 -13.19 -13.45
N ALA A 102 -16.19 -13.46 -12.85
CA ALA A 102 -16.31 -14.41 -11.74
C ALA A 102 -15.86 -15.85 -12.08
N GLY A 103 -15.89 -16.24 -13.36
CA GLY A 103 -15.44 -17.55 -13.81
C GLY A 103 -13.93 -17.65 -14.12
N TRP A 104 -13.19 -16.53 -14.10
CA TRP A 104 -11.77 -16.49 -14.42
C TRP A 104 -10.91 -16.80 -13.19
N ARG A 105 -9.77 -17.46 -13.38
CA ARG A 105 -8.75 -17.55 -12.34
C ARG A 105 -7.93 -16.26 -12.32
N ALA A 106 -7.52 -15.80 -11.13
CA ALA A 106 -6.70 -14.60 -11.00
C ALA A 106 -5.38 -14.69 -11.78
N ALA A 107 -4.73 -15.85 -11.77
CA ALA A 107 -3.50 -16.10 -12.51
C ALA A 107 -3.68 -15.98 -14.04
N ASP A 108 -4.81 -16.46 -14.58
CA ASP A 108 -5.09 -16.40 -16.02
C ASP A 108 -5.35 -14.95 -16.47
N LEU A 109 -6.07 -14.17 -15.64
CA LEU A 109 -6.27 -12.74 -15.89
C LEU A 109 -4.95 -11.96 -15.79
N ALA A 110 -4.12 -12.26 -14.81
CA ALA A 110 -2.81 -11.63 -14.66
C ALA A 110 -1.93 -11.87 -15.90
N ALA A 111 -1.81 -13.12 -16.35
CA ALA A 111 -1.05 -13.48 -17.55
C ALA A 111 -1.63 -12.83 -18.83
N LEU A 112 -2.96 -12.77 -18.97
CA LEU A 112 -3.61 -12.11 -20.09
C LEU A 112 -3.32 -10.60 -20.09
N PHE A 113 -3.45 -9.93 -18.93
CA PHE A 113 -3.24 -8.48 -18.83
C PHE A 113 -1.78 -8.09 -19.02
N GLU A 114 -0.85 -8.90 -18.52
CA GLU A 114 0.58 -8.74 -18.80
C GLU A 114 0.86 -8.83 -20.31
N LYS A 115 0.32 -9.85 -20.97
CA LYS A 115 0.48 -10.06 -22.41
C LYS A 115 -0.02 -8.90 -23.27
N VAL A 116 -1.14 -8.27 -22.89
CA VAL A 116 -1.75 -7.17 -23.65
C VAL A 116 -1.41 -5.78 -23.13
N GLY A 117 -0.55 -5.68 -22.11
CA GLY A 117 -0.09 -4.41 -21.54
C GLY A 117 -1.13 -3.62 -20.76
N LEU A 118 -2.09 -4.30 -20.13
CA LEU A 118 -3.08 -3.66 -19.25
C LEU A 118 -2.62 -3.68 -17.78
N PRO A 119 -2.91 -2.63 -17.02
CA PRO A 119 -2.57 -2.60 -15.60
C PRO A 119 -3.37 -3.62 -14.78
N PHE A 120 -2.66 -4.37 -13.96
CA PHE A 120 -3.24 -5.29 -12.99
C PHE A 120 -2.35 -5.41 -11.75
N ALA A 121 -2.91 -5.90 -10.66
CA ALA A 121 -2.15 -6.29 -9.49
C ALA A 121 -2.86 -7.44 -8.75
N PRO A 122 -2.14 -8.50 -8.36
CA PRO A 122 -2.69 -9.50 -7.45
C PRO A 122 -2.94 -8.85 -6.08
N ILE A 123 -4.05 -9.21 -5.45
CA ILE A 123 -4.29 -8.79 -4.07
C ILE A 123 -3.64 -9.84 -3.15
N ARG A 124 -2.71 -9.36 -2.34
CA ARG A 124 -1.95 -10.19 -1.40
C ARG A 124 -2.31 -9.85 0.04
N LYS A 125 -2.38 -10.85 0.89
CA LYS A 125 -2.41 -10.66 2.34
C LYS A 125 -1.00 -10.38 2.85
N PRO A 126 -0.83 -9.61 3.94
CA PRO A 126 0.49 -9.28 4.46
C PRO A 126 1.38 -10.49 4.73
N GLU A 127 0.81 -11.58 5.25
CA GLU A 127 1.53 -12.83 5.53
C GLU A 127 2.05 -13.54 4.27
N GLU A 128 1.42 -13.36 3.12
CA GLU A 128 1.84 -13.95 1.85
C GLU A 128 3.10 -13.27 1.30
N LEU A 129 3.37 -12.02 1.71
CA LEU A 129 4.53 -11.26 1.26
C LEU A 129 5.85 -11.84 1.76
N TYR A 130 5.85 -12.65 2.82
CA TYR A 130 7.06 -13.37 3.26
C TYR A 130 7.57 -14.39 2.24
N ALA A 131 6.72 -14.86 1.34
CA ALA A 131 7.05 -15.78 0.26
C ALA A 131 7.08 -15.10 -1.13
N ASP A 132 6.90 -13.78 -1.20
CA ASP A 132 6.90 -13.05 -2.47
C ASP A 132 8.28 -13.09 -3.14
N GLU A 133 8.34 -13.61 -4.37
CA GLU A 133 9.58 -13.84 -5.10
C GLU A 133 10.36 -12.55 -5.34
N HIS A 134 9.68 -11.44 -5.66
CA HIS A 134 10.33 -10.16 -5.88
C HIS A 134 10.94 -9.63 -4.57
N LEU A 135 10.19 -9.68 -3.47
CA LEU A 135 10.67 -9.22 -2.17
C LEU A 135 11.88 -10.06 -1.68
N LEU A 136 11.84 -11.36 -1.91
CA LEU A 136 12.96 -12.26 -1.62
C LEU A 136 14.17 -11.97 -2.52
N ALA A 137 13.98 -11.86 -3.83
CA ALA A 137 15.05 -11.59 -4.80
C ALA A 137 15.73 -10.24 -4.57
N THR A 138 14.98 -9.23 -4.11
CA THR A 138 15.51 -7.89 -3.83
C THR A 138 16.14 -7.78 -2.44
N GLY A 139 16.08 -8.83 -1.60
CA GLY A 139 16.59 -8.83 -0.24
C GLY A 139 15.84 -7.83 0.65
N GLY A 140 14.52 -7.70 0.47
CA GLY A 140 13.67 -6.74 1.20
C GLY A 140 13.30 -7.15 2.61
N LEU A 141 13.71 -8.34 3.07
CA LEU A 141 13.41 -8.89 4.40
C LEU A 141 14.68 -9.10 5.21
N ALA A 142 14.55 -9.02 6.53
CA ALA A 142 15.62 -9.36 7.47
C ALA A 142 15.05 -10.03 8.71
N ASP A 143 15.88 -10.83 9.37
CA ASP A 143 15.56 -11.44 10.62
C ASP A 143 15.98 -10.53 11.79
N ILE A 144 15.08 -10.37 12.77
CA ILE A 144 15.33 -9.67 14.04
C ILE A 144 15.09 -10.63 15.20
N THR A 145 15.72 -10.36 16.34
CA THR A 145 15.46 -11.06 17.59
C THR A 145 14.42 -10.31 18.40
N LEU A 146 13.36 -10.98 18.82
CA LEU A 146 12.34 -10.38 19.68
C LEU A 146 12.93 -10.10 21.07
N PRO A 147 12.87 -8.86 21.57
CA PRO A 147 13.58 -8.48 22.79
C PRO A 147 12.87 -8.94 24.07
N ASP A 148 11.52 -9.06 24.03
CA ASP A 148 10.68 -9.34 25.21
C ASP A 148 9.38 -10.06 24.84
N GLY A 149 8.48 -10.24 25.83
CA GLY A 149 7.21 -10.96 25.70
C GLY A 149 7.38 -12.48 25.71
N GLU A 150 6.29 -13.20 25.42
CA GLU A 150 6.25 -14.67 25.43
C GLU A 150 7.21 -15.32 24.42
N ARG A 151 7.61 -14.57 23.40
CA ARG A 151 8.49 -15.01 22.33
C ARG A 151 9.90 -14.40 22.41
N ALA A 152 10.28 -13.86 23.57
CA ALA A 152 11.61 -13.27 23.78
C ALA A 152 12.73 -14.24 23.32
N GLY A 153 13.73 -13.70 22.64
CA GLY A 153 14.85 -14.46 22.08
C GLY A 153 14.56 -15.25 20.80
N GLN A 154 13.31 -15.34 20.36
CA GLN A 154 12.98 -15.96 19.07
C GLN A 154 13.24 -15.00 17.92
N THR A 155 13.53 -15.59 16.76
CA THR A 155 13.67 -14.83 15.50
C THR A 155 12.30 -14.53 14.92
N ALA A 156 12.14 -13.30 14.47
CA ALA A 156 11.01 -12.86 13.63
C ALA A 156 11.53 -12.18 12.36
N ARG A 157 10.83 -12.39 11.25
CA ARG A 157 11.16 -11.73 10.00
C ARG A 157 10.40 -10.43 9.85
N THR A 158 11.06 -9.38 9.37
CA THR A 158 10.46 -8.06 9.11
C THR A 158 10.95 -7.47 7.80
N THR A 159 10.30 -6.41 7.33
CA THR A 159 10.73 -5.68 6.15
C THR A 159 11.91 -4.77 6.48
N LEU A 160 12.83 -4.65 5.54
CA LEU A 160 13.86 -3.61 5.56
C LEU A 160 13.32 -2.29 5.01
N PHE A 161 13.94 -1.20 5.41
CA PHE A 161 13.65 0.11 4.84
C PHE A 161 13.91 0.09 3.31
N PRO A 162 12.96 0.54 2.46
CA PRO A 162 13.03 0.39 1.00
C PRO A 162 13.94 1.44 0.35
N LEU A 163 15.13 1.64 0.91
CA LEU A 163 16.11 2.59 0.43
C LEU A 163 17.44 1.88 0.13
N ARG A 164 18.06 2.27 -0.96
CA ARG A 164 19.45 1.94 -1.27
C ARG A 164 20.28 3.21 -1.27
N MET A 165 21.43 3.18 -0.62
CA MET A 165 22.43 4.25 -0.63
C MET A 165 23.73 3.67 -1.21
N ASP A 166 24.32 4.36 -2.16
CA ASP A 166 25.51 3.92 -2.87
C ASP A 166 25.41 2.47 -3.41
N GLY A 167 24.24 2.14 -3.94
CA GLY A 167 23.94 0.82 -4.47
C GLY A 167 23.64 -0.27 -3.42
N GLN A 168 23.77 0.04 -2.13
CA GLN A 168 23.57 -0.93 -1.04
C GLN A 168 22.24 -0.68 -0.32
N ARG A 169 21.54 -1.76 0.05
CA ARG A 169 20.37 -1.70 0.91
C ARG A 169 20.81 -1.52 2.36
N LEU A 170 20.09 -0.66 3.08
CA LEU A 170 20.29 -0.51 4.52
C LEU A 170 19.75 -1.78 5.23
N GLY A 171 20.64 -2.47 5.93
CA GLY A 171 20.32 -3.66 6.73
C GLY A 171 19.94 -3.32 8.17
N VAL A 172 19.68 -4.37 8.96
CA VAL A 172 19.50 -4.25 10.40
C VAL A 172 20.85 -3.88 11.04
N ARG A 173 20.94 -2.68 11.60
CA ARG A 173 22.15 -2.20 12.28
C ARG A 173 22.14 -2.53 13.76
N LEU A 174 20.98 -2.45 14.39
CA LEU A 174 20.75 -2.77 15.79
C LEU A 174 19.49 -3.63 15.91
N GLN A 175 19.49 -4.56 16.85
CA GLN A 175 18.31 -5.32 17.19
C GLN A 175 17.31 -4.45 17.98
N PRO A 176 16.00 -4.77 17.94
CA PRO A 176 15.01 -4.09 18.77
C PRO A 176 15.43 -4.15 20.26
N PRO A 177 15.50 -3.02 20.96
CA PRO A 177 15.92 -3.00 22.36
C PRO A 177 14.79 -3.43 23.30
N GLN A 178 15.17 -3.97 24.46
CA GLN A 178 14.27 -4.05 25.61
C GLN A 178 13.96 -2.67 26.14
N LEU A 179 12.83 -2.52 26.81
CA LEU A 179 12.46 -1.26 27.45
C LEU A 179 13.51 -0.90 28.53
N GLY A 180 14.11 0.28 28.39
CA GLY A 180 15.16 0.75 29.30
C GLY A 180 16.57 0.22 29.01
N GLN A 181 16.75 -0.64 28.03
CA GLN A 181 18.07 -1.25 27.71
C GLN A 181 19.21 -0.24 27.56
N HIS A 182 18.93 0.92 26.97
CA HIS A 182 19.95 1.96 26.69
C HIS A 182 19.88 3.15 27.66
N THR A 183 19.05 3.10 28.70
CA THR A 183 18.86 4.21 29.63
C THR A 183 20.16 4.67 30.26
N GLN A 184 20.96 3.73 30.77
CA GLN A 184 22.24 4.04 31.40
C GLN A 184 23.22 4.71 30.43
N GLU A 185 23.37 4.13 29.25
CA GLU A 185 24.25 4.62 28.20
C GLU A 185 23.88 6.04 27.76
N LEU A 186 22.57 6.25 27.47
CA LEU A 186 22.06 7.53 27.00
C LEU A 186 22.19 8.62 28.05
N LEU A 187 21.82 8.38 29.31
CA LEU A 187 21.93 9.35 30.37
C LEU A 187 23.38 9.67 30.74
N SER A 188 24.27 8.65 30.76
CA SER A 188 25.69 8.88 30.96
C SER A 188 26.28 9.71 29.81
N GLY A 189 25.86 9.48 28.56
CA GLY A 189 26.26 10.31 27.42
C GLY A 189 25.80 11.77 27.50
N LEU A 190 24.71 12.03 28.25
CA LEU A 190 24.22 13.38 28.56
C LEU A 190 24.87 14.01 29.82
N GLY A 191 25.80 13.28 30.48
CA GLY A 191 26.54 13.78 31.63
C GLY A 191 25.96 13.45 33.00
N TYR A 192 24.92 12.63 33.08
CA TYR A 192 24.38 12.17 34.36
C TYR A 192 25.34 11.19 35.01
N ALA A 193 25.59 11.38 36.31
CA ALA A 193 26.38 10.46 37.12
C ALA A 193 25.57 9.17 37.38
N PRO A 194 26.26 8.02 37.62
CA PRO A 194 25.55 6.76 37.89
C PRO A 194 24.52 6.82 39.03
N GLN A 195 24.83 7.60 40.10
CA GLN A 195 23.95 7.81 41.22
C GLN A 195 22.68 8.58 40.85
N GLU A 196 22.79 9.54 39.93
CA GLU A 196 21.64 10.31 39.43
C GLU A 196 20.71 9.42 38.57
N VAL A 197 21.30 8.54 37.75
CA VAL A 197 20.52 7.59 36.96
C VAL A 197 19.78 6.62 37.89
N GLU A 198 20.43 6.13 38.95
CA GLU A 198 19.76 5.27 39.95
C GLU A 198 18.66 6.00 40.70
N ALA A 199 18.82 7.26 41.06
CA ALA A 199 17.77 8.08 41.66
C ALA A 199 16.56 8.24 40.74
N LEU A 200 16.80 8.44 39.43
CA LEU A 200 15.73 8.50 38.43
C LEU A 200 14.99 7.17 38.28
N ARG A 201 15.69 6.03 38.34
CA ARG A 201 15.08 4.70 38.36
C ARG A 201 14.22 4.49 39.61
N ALA A 202 14.76 4.83 40.79
CA ALA A 202 14.04 4.71 42.05
C ALA A 202 12.77 5.58 42.08
N ALA A 203 12.80 6.74 41.42
CA ALA A 203 11.64 7.62 41.24
C ALA A 203 10.70 7.15 40.09
N SER A 204 10.98 6.02 39.43
CA SER A 204 10.24 5.53 38.25
C SER A 204 10.15 6.56 37.11
N ALA A 205 11.05 7.52 37.06
CA ALA A 205 11.15 8.50 35.97
C ALA A 205 11.78 7.90 34.70
N VAL A 206 12.61 6.86 34.84
CA VAL A 206 13.22 6.07 33.77
C VAL A 206 13.22 4.57 34.13
N ARG A 207 13.50 3.73 33.13
CA ARG A 207 13.68 2.27 33.30
C ARG A 207 15.09 1.85 32.93
#